data_87e413c8fe7e4ccb549ddd8be8078345
#
_entry.id   87e413c8fe7e4ccb549ddd8be8078345
#
_cell.length_a   1.000
_cell.length_b   1.000
_cell.length_c   1.000
_cell.angle_alpha   90.00
_cell.angle_beta   90.00
_cell.angle_gamma   90.00
#
_symmetry.space_group_name_H-M   'P 1'
#
loop_
_entity.id
_entity.type
_entity.pdbx_description
1 polymer ?
#
loop_
_entity_poly.entity_id
_entity_poly.type
_entity_poly.pdbx_seq_one_letter_code
_entity_poly.pdbx_strand_id
1 'polypeptide(L)'
;LYDAKISDLIKIIDYYSSGDDYFNFDKISNDLFKELKEYHNAKHIVSYSSGFWALVQVIKAKCINGKNDVIIPSLTYRRLADVISWANKTPKFIDVDENTLTPNFEMLEEAIDENTSLILGVHPIVNCCDVEGYIKLASKKNIPIIFDAVESVHETFNSKRIGSFDVGEVFSLHASKLINGAEGGYVCTSDDELFTKLNDQKITQSKYYNFLEFNPLNSVHAINSLRKIDELVQHNKQIYKEYEKLLKNHQFLSLLKFDENEKTSYKNIVVRLNNNSPIGRDKIISELNKMQIFARAYYSPALHDKTYKYKVKNACLEITNKIKGKFFNLPCGFRTTFDDVRRVVNEINSILTRG
;
A
#
# COMPACT_ATOMS: atom_id res chain seq x y z
N LEU A 1 9.29 2.99 10.18
CA LEU A 1 10.39 2.55 9.32
C LEU A 1 11.17 1.46 10.03
N TYR A 2 11.50 0.37 9.33
CA TYR A 2 12.42 -0.63 9.84
C TYR A 2 13.85 -0.12 9.62
N ASP A 3 14.57 0.10 10.72
CA ASP A 3 15.99 0.38 10.68
C ASP A 3 16.76 -0.91 10.92
N ALA A 4 17.34 -1.44 9.85
CA ALA A 4 18.22 -2.60 9.96
C ALA A 4 19.43 -2.28 10.83
N LYS A 5 19.76 -3.16 11.77
CA LYS A 5 21.03 -3.07 12.47
C LYS A 5 22.16 -3.34 11.45
N ILE A 6 23.19 -2.51 11.45
CA ILE A 6 24.35 -2.67 10.54
C ILE A 6 24.94 -4.06 10.66
N SER A 7 25.03 -4.61 11.89
CA SER A 7 25.53 -5.96 12.13
C SER A 7 24.71 -7.06 11.42
N ASP A 8 23.41 -6.87 11.24
CA ASP A 8 22.57 -7.86 10.55
C ASP A 8 22.76 -7.77 9.04
N LEU A 9 22.93 -6.55 8.51
CA LEU A 9 23.24 -6.35 7.09
C LEU A 9 24.62 -6.93 6.74
N ILE A 10 25.62 -6.72 7.60
CA ILE A 10 26.97 -7.30 7.43
C ILE A 10 26.89 -8.82 7.36
N LYS A 11 26.18 -9.49 8.28
CA LYS A 11 25.99 -10.95 8.26
C LYS A 11 25.38 -11.46 6.94
N ILE A 12 24.43 -10.71 6.39
CA ILE A 12 23.82 -11.06 5.09
C ILE A 12 24.85 -10.87 3.98
N ILE A 13 25.57 -9.76 3.97
CA ILE A 13 26.61 -9.49 2.98
C ILE A 13 27.67 -10.59 3.03
N ASP A 14 28.19 -10.93 4.20
CA ASP A 14 29.18 -12.00 4.40
C ASP A 14 28.68 -13.36 3.91
N TYR A 15 27.40 -13.69 4.21
CA TYR A 15 26.80 -14.96 3.76
C TYR A 15 26.70 -15.07 2.24
N TYR A 16 26.45 -13.94 1.54
CA TYR A 16 26.35 -13.91 0.08
C TYR A 16 27.66 -13.52 -0.61
N SER A 17 28.73 -13.23 0.15
CA SER A 17 30.09 -13.06 -0.33
C SER A 17 30.81 -14.40 -0.18
N SER A 18 30.62 -15.32 -1.11
CA SER A 18 31.30 -16.63 -1.05
C SER A 18 32.77 -16.48 -1.33
N GLY A 19 33.63 -16.79 -0.35
CA GLY A 19 35.08 -17.17 -0.47
C GLY A 19 36.04 -16.33 -1.33
N ASP A 20 35.55 -15.60 -2.32
CA ASP A 20 36.32 -14.89 -3.36
C ASP A 20 36.17 -13.36 -3.27
N ASP A 21 35.81 -12.80 -2.12
CA ASP A 21 35.59 -11.37 -1.92
C ASP A 21 34.50 -10.70 -2.82
N TYR A 22 33.76 -11.50 -3.59
CA TYR A 22 32.70 -11.00 -4.48
C TYR A 22 31.31 -11.31 -3.96
N PHE A 23 30.44 -10.29 -3.97
CA PHE A 23 29.04 -10.42 -3.58
C PHE A 23 28.20 -11.06 -4.69
N ASN A 24 27.47 -12.16 -4.35
CA ASN A 24 26.65 -12.88 -5.31
C ASN A 24 25.24 -12.26 -5.40
N PHE A 25 25.08 -11.29 -6.29
CA PHE A 25 23.83 -10.55 -6.53
C PHE A 25 22.68 -11.43 -7.00
N ASP A 26 22.96 -12.41 -7.86
CA ASP A 26 21.93 -13.30 -8.40
C ASP A 26 21.38 -14.21 -7.31
N LYS A 27 22.27 -14.79 -6.50
CA LYS A 27 21.88 -15.68 -5.40
C LYS A 27 20.96 -14.97 -4.39
N ILE A 28 21.34 -13.78 -3.92
CA ILE A 28 20.51 -13.05 -2.92
C ILE A 28 19.16 -12.62 -3.49
N SER A 29 19.12 -12.21 -4.76
CA SER A 29 17.86 -11.83 -5.40
C SER A 29 16.96 -13.05 -5.58
N ASN A 30 17.49 -14.17 -6.03
CA ASN A 30 16.76 -15.42 -6.19
C ASN A 30 16.20 -15.92 -4.84
N ASP A 31 17.01 -15.87 -3.77
CA ASP A 31 16.58 -16.26 -2.43
C ASP A 31 15.48 -15.33 -1.91
N LEU A 32 15.61 -14.00 -2.08
CA LEU A 32 14.57 -13.05 -1.72
C LEU A 32 13.23 -13.37 -2.42
N PHE A 33 13.25 -13.55 -3.73
CA PHE A 33 12.00 -13.79 -4.48
C PHE A 33 11.43 -15.17 -4.22
N LYS A 34 12.27 -16.16 -3.90
CA LYS A 34 11.82 -17.47 -3.40
C LYS A 34 11.12 -17.33 -2.05
N GLU A 35 11.72 -16.63 -1.07
CA GLU A 35 11.13 -16.41 0.24
C GLU A 35 9.82 -15.58 0.15
N LEU A 36 9.76 -14.56 -0.71
CA LEU A 36 8.52 -13.81 -0.96
C LEU A 36 7.41 -14.69 -1.57
N LYS A 37 7.77 -15.56 -2.51
CA LYS A 37 6.85 -16.52 -3.12
C LYS A 37 6.24 -17.47 -2.07
N GLU A 38 7.08 -18.02 -1.21
CA GLU A 38 6.66 -18.89 -0.10
C GLU A 38 5.81 -18.09 0.91
N TYR A 39 6.22 -16.88 1.25
CA TYR A 39 5.53 -16.01 2.19
C TYR A 39 4.11 -15.65 1.76
N HIS A 40 3.90 -15.35 0.48
CA HIS A 40 2.59 -15.03 -0.08
C HIS A 40 1.80 -16.28 -0.52
N ASN A 41 2.41 -17.47 -0.55
CA ASN A 41 1.86 -18.66 -1.21
C ASN A 41 1.47 -18.37 -2.67
N ALA A 42 2.31 -17.61 -3.38
CA ALA A 42 2.09 -17.23 -4.78
C ALA A 42 2.76 -18.23 -5.73
N LYS A 43 2.19 -18.46 -6.91
CA LYS A 43 2.80 -19.31 -7.94
C LYS A 43 3.98 -18.62 -8.62
N HIS A 44 3.85 -17.31 -8.87
CA HIS A 44 4.84 -16.49 -9.57
C HIS A 44 5.11 -15.19 -8.86
N ILE A 45 6.36 -14.72 -8.95
CA ILE A 45 6.79 -13.36 -8.59
C ILE A 45 7.50 -12.74 -9.78
N VAL A 46 7.16 -11.49 -10.11
CA VAL A 46 7.87 -10.66 -11.09
C VAL A 46 8.33 -9.38 -10.40
N SER A 47 9.64 -9.14 -10.37
CA SER A 47 10.24 -7.99 -9.70
C SER A 47 10.38 -6.78 -10.62
N TYR A 48 10.35 -5.58 -10.01
CA TYR A 48 10.52 -4.30 -10.67
C TYR A 48 11.32 -3.33 -9.81
N SER A 49 11.84 -2.27 -10.42
CA SER A 49 12.57 -1.19 -9.71
C SER A 49 11.73 -0.46 -8.67
N SER A 50 10.40 -0.48 -8.78
CA SER A 50 9.47 0.10 -7.80
C SER A 50 8.07 -0.47 -7.94
N GLY A 51 7.24 -0.32 -6.88
CA GLY A 51 5.80 -0.63 -6.95
C GLY A 51 5.06 0.20 -8.00
N PHE A 52 5.51 1.45 -8.26
CA PHE A 52 4.95 2.29 -9.32
C PHE A 52 5.08 1.62 -10.70
N TRP A 53 6.28 1.17 -11.06
CA TRP A 53 6.52 0.51 -12.34
C TRP A 53 5.87 -0.87 -12.42
N ALA A 54 5.82 -1.60 -11.32
CA ALA A 54 5.07 -2.86 -11.25
C ALA A 54 3.59 -2.63 -11.60
N LEU A 55 2.92 -1.64 -10.99
CA LEU A 55 1.53 -1.28 -11.30
C LEU A 55 1.36 -0.88 -12.78
N VAL A 56 2.24 -0.04 -13.33
CA VAL A 56 2.18 0.36 -14.75
C VAL A 56 2.21 -0.87 -15.67
N GLN A 57 3.10 -1.83 -15.40
CA GLN A 57 3.25 -3.00 -16.27
C GLN A 57 2.06 -3.97 -16.14
N VAL A 58 1.55 -4.20 -14.92
CA VAL A 58 0.38 -5.06 -14.71
C VAL A 58 -0.88 -4.45 -15.36
N ILE A 59 -1.08 -3.13 -15.24
CA ILE A 59 -2.18 -2.44 -15.91
C ILE A 59 -2.09 -2.62 -17.43
N LYS A 60 -0.91 -2.40 -18.03
CA LYS A 60 -0.69 -2.62 -19.46
C LYS A 60 -0.97 -4.06 -19.90
N ALA A 61 -0.59 -5.04 -19.07
CA ALA A 61 -0.76 -6.46 -19.37
C ALA A 61 -2.22 -6.94 -19.29
N LYS A 62 -3.03 -6.35 -18.38
CA LYS A 62 -4.40 -6.83 -18.07
C LYS A 62 -5.51 -6.01 -18.68
N CYS A 63 -5.26 -4.76 -19.11
CA CYS A 63 -6.28 -3.90 -19.67
C CYS A 63 -6.88 -4.48 -20.96
N ILE A 64 -8.21 -4.35 -21.11
CA ILE A 64 -8.93 -4.73 -22.34
C ILE A 64 -8.54 -3.78 -23.46
N ASN A 65 -8.17 -4.35 -24.62
CA ASN A 65 -7.86 -3.57 -25.82
C ASN A 65 -9.12 -2.81 -26.30
N GLY A 66 -8.90 -1.57 -26.78
CA GLY A 66 -9.98 -0.70 -27.25
C GLY A 66 -10.78 0.00 -26.17
N LYS A 67 -10.59 -0.36 -24.89
CA LYS A 67 -11.20 0.32 -23.73
C LYS A 67 -10.15 1.12 -22.94
N ASN A 68 -10.57 2.19 -22.28
CA ASN A 68 -9.62 3.15 -21.73
C ASN A 68 -9.71 3.36 -20.22
N ASP A 69 -10.86 3.16 -19.59
CA ASP A 69 -11.07 3.58 -18.21
C ASP A 69 -10.58 2.52 -17.22
N VAL A 70 -9.79 2.95 -16.23
CA VAL A 70 -9.38 2.14 -15.09
C VAL A 70 -10.05 2.72 -13.85
N ILE A 71 -10.90 1.91 -13.21
CA ILE A 71 -11.63 2.30 -12.02
C ILE A 71 -10.71 2.22 -10.80
N ILE A 72 -10.66 3.30 -10.01
CA ILE A 72 -9.92 3.39 -8.73
C ILE A 72 -10.68 4.24 -7.72
N PRO A 73 -10.48 4.02 -6.39
CA PRO A 73 -10.99 4.94 -5.37
C PRO A 73 -10.35 6.32 -5.48
N SER A 74 -11.13 7.37 -5.16
CA SER A 74 -10.60 8.73 -5.15
C SER A 74 -9.78 9.05 -3.90
N LEU A 75 -10.08 8.41 -2.75
CA LEU A 75 -9.33 8.57 -1.50
C LEU A 75 -8.22 7.52 -1.39
N THR A 76 -7.12 7.73 -2.10
CA THR A 76 -6.00 6.79 -2.14
C THR A 76 -4.67 7.50 -2.36
N TYR A 77 -3.62 6.70 -2.61
CA TYR A 77 -2.26 7.20 -2.84
C TYR A 77 -2.20 8.22 -3.99
N ARG A 78 -1.63 9.38 -3.69
CA ARG A 78 -1.63 10.59 -4.56
C ARG A 78 -1.09 10.40 -5.97
N ARG A 79 -0.33 9.33 -6.27
CA ARG A 79 0.27 9.05 -7.58
C ARG A 79 -0.43 7.93 -8.36
N LEU A 80 -1.52 7.36 -7.83
CA LEU A 80 -2.16 6.23 -8.50
C LEU A 80 -2.77 6.61 -9.85
N ALA A 81 -3.30 7.83 -9.97
CA ALA A 81 -3.75 8.35 -11.26
C ALA A 81 -2.60 8.49 -12.27
N ASP A 82 -1.40 8.89 -11.81
CA ASP A 82 -0.21 8.98 -12.67
C ASP A 82 0.20 7.60 -13.19
N VAL A 83 0.14 6.55 -12.35
CA VAL A 83 0.40 5.15 -12.75
C VAL A 83 -0.48 4.75 -13.93
N ILE A 84 -1.78 5.04 -13.85
CA ILE A 84 -2.76 4.70 -14.91
C ILE A 84 -2.47 5.48 -16.18
N SER A 85 -2.14 6.76 -16.07
CA SER A 85 -1.74 7.58 -17.22
C SER A 85 -0.46 7.06 -17.89
N TRP A 86 0.53 6.61 -17.12
CA TRP A 86 1.74 5.97 -17.65
C TRP A 86 1.47 4.61 -18.33
N ALA A 87 0.35 3.98 -18.01
CA ALA A 87 -0.14 2.81 -18.73
C ALA A 87 -0.95 3.16 -19.99
N ASN A 88 -1.02 4.44 -20.39
CA ASN A 88 -1.82 4.97 -21.48
C ASN A 88 -3.33 4.71 -21.32
N LYS A 89 -3.81 4.80 -20.07
CA LYS A 89 -5.22 4.63 -19.69
C LYS A 89 -5.75 5.87 -18.97
N THR A 90 -7.06 5.96 -18.83
CA THR A 90 -7.76 7.06 -18.19
C THR A 90 -8.19 6.63 -16.78
N PRO A 91 -7.72 7.28 -15.70
CA PRO A 91 -8.25 7.01 -14.36
C PRO A 91 -9.71 7.46 -14.26
N LYS A 92 -10.56 6.57 -13.73
CA LYS A 92 -11.95 6.84 -13.38
C LYS A 92 -12.09 6.74 -11.86
N PHE A 93 -12.24 7.89 -11.21
CA PHE A 93 -12.35 7.98 -9.75
C PHE A 93 -13.75 7.65 -9.29
N ILE A 94 -13.85 6.80 -8.27
CA ILE A 94 -15.12 6.44 -7.61
C ILE A 94 -15.04 6.74 -6.13
N ASP A 95 -16.22 6.76 -5.49
CA ASP A 95 -16.35 7.03 -4.06
C ASP A 95 -15.86 5.86 -3.20
N VAL A 96 -15.76 6.09 -1.90
CA VAL A 96 -15.42 5.09 -0.89
C VAL A 96 -16.48 5.06 0.20
N ASP A 97 -16.64 3.93 0.85
CA ASP A 97 -17.41 3.82 2.09
C ASP A 97 -16.67 4.54 3.24
N GLU A 98 -17.39 5.25 4.10
CA GLU A 98 -16.77 6.10 5.14
C GLU A 98 -16.14 5.31 6.30
N ASN A 99 -16.45 4.01 6.43
CA ASN A 99 -15.94 3.16 7.51
C ASN A 99 -14.76 2.30 7.04
N THR A 100 -14.86 1.75 5.83
CA THR A 100 -13.83 0.87 5.26
C THR A 100 -12.77 1.64 4.46
N LEU A 101 -13.07 2.87 4.01
CA LEU A 101 -12.22 3.73 3.17
C LEU A 101 -11.87 3.08 1.82
N THR A 102 -12.70 2.16 1.36
CA THR A 102 -12.61 1.47 0.08
C THR A 102 -14.00 1.43 -0.57
N PRO A 103 -14.11 1.38 -1.89
CA PRO A 103 -15.41 1.25 -2.55
C PRO A 103 -16.17 0.00 -2.06
N ASN A 104 -17.47 0.11 -1.90
CA ASN A 104 -18.32 -1.07 -1.70
C ASN A 104 -18.72 -1.68 -3.05
N PHE A 105 -19.45 -2.80 -3.00
CA PHE A 105 -19.87 -3.54 -4.17
C PHE A 105 -20.74 -2.68 -5.12
N GLU A 106 -21.70 -1.96 -4.59
CA GLU A 106 -22.63 -1.13 -5.33
C GLU A 106 -21.89 0.01 -6.06
N MET A 107 -21.00 0.71 -5.39
CA MET A 107 -20.18 1.78 -6.00
C MET A 107 -19.33 1.26 -7.16
N LEU A 108 -18.77 0.05 -7.03
CA LEU A 108 -18.00 -0.57 -8.10
C LEU A 108 -18.89 -0.98 -9.28
N GLU A 109 -20.06 -1.60 -9.00
CA GLU A 109 -20.97 -2.07 -10.03
C GLU A 109 -21.53 -0.90 -10.85
N GLU A 110 -21.91 0.20 -10.19
CA GLU A 110 -22.40 1.42 -10.85
C GLU A 110 -21.33 2.13 -11.67
N ALA A 111 -20.07 2.00 -11.30
CA ALA A 111 -18.97 2.63 -12.02
C ALA A 111 -18.57 1.90 -13.31
N ILE A 112 -18.98 0.64 -13.48
CA ILE A 112 -18.63 -0.16 -14.65
C ILE A 112 -19.50 0.26 -15.85
N ASP A 113 -18.85 0.61 -16.96
CA ASP A 113 -19.49 0.94 -18.23
C ASP A 113 -18.78 0.25 -19.41
N GLU A 114 -19.26 0.53 -20.66
CA GLU A 114 -18.72 -0.05 -21.88
C GLU A 114 -17.24 0.32 -22.14
N ASN A 115 -16.74 1.41 -21.58
CA ASN A 115 -15.37 1.86 -21.74
C ASN A 115 -14.45 1.36 -20.61
N THR A 116 -14.99 0.66 -19.60
CA THR A 116 -14.21 0.13 -18.49
C THR A 116 -13.25 -0.96 -18.97
N SER A 117 -11.96 -0.70 -18.79
CA SER A 117 -10.86 -1.57 -19.24
C SER A 117 -10.32 -2.47 -18.14
N LEU A 118 -10.37 -2.01 -16.88
CA LEU A 118 -9.78 -2.67 -15.73
C LEU A 118 -10.37 -2.12 -14.42
N ILE A 119 -10.50 -2.97 -13.42
CA ILE A 119 -10.68 -2.55 -12.03
C ILE A 119 -9.33 -2.66 -11.33
N LEU A 120 -8.83 -1.56 -10.77
CA LEU A 120 -7.69 -1.57 -9.85
C LEU A 120 -8.24 -1.47 -8.44
N GLY A 121 -8.43 -2.62 -7.79
CA GLY A 121 -8.74 -2.69 -6.36
C GLY A 121 -7.58 -2.13 -5.56
N VAL A 122 -7.87 -1.31 -4.55
CA VAL A 122 -6.84 -0.72 -3.70
C VAL A 122 -7.14 -1.07 -2.26
N HIS A 123 -6.21 -1.77 -1.61
CA HIS A 123 -6.33 -2.00 -0.18
C HIS A 123 -6.13 -0.68 0.58
N PRO A 124 -7.00 -0.37 1.55
CA PRO A 124 -6.79 0.77 2.44
C PRO A 124 -5.59 0.49 3.34
N ILE A 125 -5.07 1.50 4.05
CA ILE A 125 -3.90 1.30 4.94
C ILE A 125 -4.25 0.69 6.30
N VAL A 126 -5.54 0.42 6.53
CA VAL A 126 -6.05 -0.36 7.67
C VAL A 126 -7.03 -1.37 7.12
N ASN A 127 -6.77 -2.65 7.35
CA ASN A 127 -7.49 -3.80 6.80
C ASN A 127 -7.34 -3.97 5.27
N CYS A 128 -8.23 -4.75 4.67
CA CYS A 128 -8.28 -5.01 3.23
C CYS A 128 -9.62 -4.57 2.64
N CYS A 129 -9.67 -4.34 1.33
CA CYS A 129 -10.93 -4.28 0.60
C CYS A 129 -11.55 -5.68 0.51
N ASP A 130 -12.81 -5.77 0.10
CA ASP A 130 -13.49 -7.06 -0.14
C ASP A 130 -12.93 -7.73 -1.41
N VAL A 131 -11.83 -8.45 -1.24
CA VAL A 131 -11.07 -9.07 -2.34
C VAL A 131 -11.93 -10.03 -3.15
N GLU A 132 -12.63 -10.94 -2.46
CA GLU A 132 -13.44 -11.99 -3.11
C GLU A 132 -14.69 -11.41 -3.77
N GLY A 133 -15.35 -10.44 -3.12
CA GLY A 133 -16.48 -9.71 -3.69
C GLY A 133 -16.09 -8.95 -4.96
N TYR A 134 -14.93 -8.29 -4.95
CA TYR A 134 -14.43 -7.57 -6.12
C TYR A 134 -14.07 -8.52 -7.27
N ILE A 135 -13.40 -9.65 -7.00
CA ILE A 135 -13.08 -10.67 -8.01
C ILE A 135 -14.36 -11.24 -8.61
N LYS A 136 -15.36 -11.57 -7.78
CA LYS A 136 -16.66 -12.09 -8.22
C LYS A 136 -17.41 -11.11 -9.12
N LEU A 137 -17.43 -9.81 -8.75
CA LEU A 137 -18.03 -8.76 -9.56
C LEU A 137 -17.31 -8.59 -10.91
N ALA A 138 -15.99 -8.52 -10.88
CA ALA A 138 -15.15 -8.39 -12.07
C ALA A 138 -15.40 -9.56 -13.04
N SER A 139 -15.43 -10.79 -12.53
CA SER A 139 -15.76 -11.99 -13.31
C SER A 139 -17.17 -11.93 -13.91
N LYS A 140 -18.20 -11.59 -13.11
CA LYS A 140 -19.59 -11.42 -13.57
C LYS A 140 -19.71 -10.41 -14.72
N LYS A 141 -18.93 -9.35 -14.70
CA LYS A 141 -18.94 -8.26 -15.70
C LYS A 141 -17.93 -8.47 -16.85
N ASN A 142 -17.16 -9.57 -16.82
CA ASN A 142 -16.06 -9.85 -17.76
C ASN A 142 -15.05 -8.67 -17.85
N ILE A 143 -14.73 -8.05 -16.71
CA ILE A 143 -13.72 -7.00 -16.57
C ILE A 143 -12.55 -7.57 -15.78
N PRO A 144 -11.30 -7.45 -16.26
CA PRO A 144 -10.14 -7.87 -15.47
C PRO A 144 -9.98 -7.03 -14.21
N ILE A 145 -9.41 -7.65 -13.16
CA ILE A 145 -9.11 -7.00 -11.89
C ILE A 145 -7.67 -7.28 -11.49
N ILE A 146 -7.03 -6.30 -10.88
CA ILE A 146 -5.76 -6.40 -10.18
C ILE A 146 -5.85 -5.62 -8.86
N PHE A 147 -4.90 -5.85 -7.94
CA PHE A 147 -4.88 -5.15 -6.67
C PHE A 147 -3.59 -4.37 -6.45
N ASP A 148 -3.72 -3.12 -5.98
CA ASP A 148 -2.67 -2.38 -5.31
C ASP A 148 -2.62 -2.83 -3.84
N ALA A 149 -1.64 -3.68 -3.52
CA ALA A 149 -1.41 -4.27 -2.20
C ALA A 149 -0.16 -3.69 -1.51
N VAL A 150 0.29 -2.51 -1.93
CA VAL A 150 1.56 -1.90 -1.48
C VAL A 150 1.60 -1.60 0.03
N GLU A 151 0.47 -1.59 0.71
CA GLU A 151 0.38 -1.42 2.17
C GLU A 151 -0.02 -2.70 2.91
N SER A 152 -0.38 -3.78 2.20
CA SER A 152 -1.06 -4.97 2.75
C SER A 152 -0.22 -6.26 2.66
N VAL A 153 1.10 -6.14 2.78
CA VAL A 153 2.03 -7.26 2.61
C VAL A 153 1.86 -8.36 3.66
N HIS A 154 1.38 -8.02 4.86
CA HIS A 154 1.20 -8.99 5.97
C HIS A 154 -0.27 -9.34 6.22
N GLU A 155 -1.18 -8.67 5.56
CA GLU A 155 -2.61 -8.81 5.77
C GLU A 155 -3.14 -10.14 5.20
N THR A 156 -4.27 -10.60 5.80
CA THR A 156 -5.11 -11.67 5.27
C THR A 156 -6.53 -11.16 5.03
N PHE A 157 -7.24 -11.83 4.14
CA PHE A 157 -8.67 -11.66 3.91
C PHE A 157 -9.31 -13.05 3.88
N ASN A 158 -10.29 -13.31 4.73
CA ASN A 158 -10.86 -14.65 4.97
C ASN A 158 -9.75 -15.69 5.25
N SER A 159 -8.78 -15.33 6.10
CA SER A 159 -7.60 -16.14 6.45
C SER A 159 -6.66 -16.47 5.29
N LYS A 160 -6.92 -15.96 4.07
CA LYS A 160 -6.05 -16.11 2.90
C LYS A 160 -5.13 -14.90 2.79
N ARG A 161 -3.83 -15.12 2.60
CA ARG A 161 -2.84 -14.04 2.55
C ARG A 161 -3.01 -13.19 1.28
N ILE A 162 -2.93 -11.87 1.43
CA ILE A 162 -2.82 -10.96 0.30
C ILE A 162 -1.55 -11.32 -0.50
N GLY A 163 -1.67 -11.46 -1.80
CA GLY A 163 -0.63 -11.98 -2.69
C GLY A 163 -0.93 -13.39 -3.22
N SER A 164 -2.01 -14.05 -2.75
CA SER A 164 -2.37 -15.42 -3.13
C SER A 164 -3.75 -15.55 -3.81
N PHE A 165 -4.34 -14.44 -4.30
CA PHE A 165 -5.71 -14.44 -4.85
C PHE A 165 -5.80 -14.71 -6.36
N ASP A 166 -4.75 -15.28 -6.97
CA ASP A 166 -4.73 -15.74 -8.36
C ASP A 166 -4.95 -14.64 -9.42
N VAL A 167 -4.87 -13.38 -9.02
CA VAL A 167 -4.87 -12.19 -9.87
C VAL A 167 -3.54 -11.47 -9.79
N GLY A 168 -3.37 -10.34 -10.46
CA GLY A 168 -2.16 -9.52 -10.30
C GLY A 168 -2.26 -8.70 -9.01
N GLU A 169 -1.44 -9.00 -8.00
CA GLU A 169 -1.36 -8.26 -6.74
C GLU A 169 0.01 -7.59 -6.62
N VAL A 170 0.03 -6.28 -6.50
CA VAL A 170 1.27 -5.47 -6.61
C VAL A 170 1.72 -4.98 -5.25
N PHE A 171 2.99 -5.20 -4.95
CA PHE A 171 3.64 -4.82 -3.70
C PHE A 171 4.81 -3.85 -3.93
N SER A 172 5.18 -3.13 -2.88
CA SER A 172 6.29 -2.19 -2.89
C SER A 172 7.32 -2.56 -1.82
N LEU A 173 8.60 -2.45 -2.18
CA LEU A 173 9.74 -2.59 -1.29
C LEU A 173 10.37 -1.23 -0.92
N HIS A 174 9.66 -0.12 -1.20
CA HIS A 174 10.12 1.21 -0.81
C HIS A 174 10.44 1.28 0.69
N ALA A 175 11.39 2.11 1.09
CA ALA A 175 11.88 2.26 2.47
C ALA A 175 10.77 2.49 3.53
N SER A 176 9.59 2.98 3.13
CA SER A 176 8.46 3.17 4.04
C SER A 176 7.60 1.92 4.25
N LYS A 177 7.84 0.83 3.55
CA LYS A 177 7.01 -0.39 3.60
C LYS A 177 7.46 -1.34 4.71
N LEU A 178 6.60 -2.31 5.04
CA LEU A 178 6.90 -3.30 6.08
C LEU A 178 8.10 -4.17 5.67
N ILE A 179 8.11 -4.68 4.44
CA ILE A 179 9.31 -5.24 3.83
C ILE A 179 10.03 -4.10 3.13
N ASN A 180 11.18 -3.71 3.68
CA ASN A 180 11.96 -2.56 3.23
C ASN A 180 13.16 -3.03 2.41
N GLY A 181 13.16 -2.75 1.12
CA GLY A 181 14.28 -2.93 0.20
C GLY A 181 14.93 -1.61 -0.22
N ALA A 182 14.76 -0.51 0.55
CA ALA A 182 15.06 0.86 0.14
C ALA A 182 14.20 1.32 -1.05
N GLU A 183 14.29 0.62 -2.18
CA GLU A 183 13.45 0.76 -3.36
C GLU A 183 13.17 -0.62 -3.97
N GLY A 184 12.10 -0.73 -4.75
CA GLY A 184 11.70 -1.95 -5.43
C GLY A 184 10.20 -2.16 -5.41
N GLY A 185 9.77 -3.16 -6.15
CA GLY A 185 8.40 -3.65 -6.17
C GLY A 185 8.32 -5.03 -6.79
N TYR A 186 7.22 -5.70 -6.59
CA TYR A 186 6.98 -7.01 -7.20
C TYR A 186 5.48 -7.25 -7.38
N VAL A 187 5.19 -8.20 -8.26
CA VAL A 187 3.85 -8.70 -8.55
C VAL A 187 3.76 -10.14 -8.11
N CYS A 188 2.76 -10.47 -7.30
CA CYS A 188 2.34 -11.83 -7.04
C CYS A 188 1.23 -12.22 -8.00
N THR A 189 1.27 -13.43 -8.56
CA THR A 189 0.18 -13.96 -9.37
C THR A 189 0.27 -15.46 -9.49
N SER A 190 -0.88 -16.14 -9.71
CA SER A 190 -0.93 -17.54 -10.16
C SER A 190 -1.39 -17.67 -11.62
N ASP A 191 -1.67 -16.54 -12.29
CA ASP A 191 -2.03 -16.44 -13.70
C ASP A 191 -0.78 -16.60 -14.58
N ASP A 192 -0.64 -17.74 -15.24
CA ASP A 192 0.51 -18.06 -16.11
C ASP A 192 0.57 -17.12 -17.34
N GLU A 193 -0.58 -16.69 -17.86
CA GLU A 193 -0.64 -15.75 -18.98
C GLU A 193 -0.13 -14.37 -18.56
N LEU A 194 -0.57 -13.88 -17.40
CA LEU A 194 -0.07 -12.63 -16.85
C LEU A 194 1.44 -12.69 -16.59
N PHE A 195 1.90 -13.78 -15.97
CA PHE A 195 3.34 -13.98 -15.71
C PHE A 195 4.17 -13.93 -17.00
N THR A 196 3.74 -14.63 -18.05
CA THR A 196 4.41 -14.61 -19.36
C THR A 196 4.42 -13.20 -19.95
N LYS A 197 3.27 -12.53 -20.00
CA LYS A 197 3.18 -11.15 -20.51
C LYS A 197 4.09 -10.17 -19.78
N LEU A 198 4.17 -10.27 -18.45
CA LEU A 198 5.02 -9.39 -17.64
C LEU A 198 6.51 -9.61 -17.95
N ASN A 199 6.95 -10.85 -18.10
CA ASN A 199 8.34 -11.17 -18.46
C ASN A 199 8.67 -10.72 -19.89
N ASP A 200 7.78 -10.94 -20.86
CA ASP A 200 7.96 -10.49 -22.26
C ASP A 200 8.06 -8.96 -22.33
N GLN A 201 7.19 -8.24 -21.61
CA GLN A 201 7.26 -6.78 -21.53
C GLN A 201 8.60 -6.33 -20.93
N LYS A 202 9.06 -7.01 -19.87
CA LYS A 202 10.33 -6.71 -19.21
C LYS A 202 11.50 -6.91 -20.15
N ILE A 203 11.59 -8.06 -20.82
CA ILE A 203 12.63 -8.36 -21.81
C ILE A 203 12.61 -7.35 -22.97
N THR A 204 11.45 -7.03 -23.50
CA THR A 204 11.32 -6.11 -24.62
C THR A 204 11.72 -4.69 -24.24
N GLN A 205 11.35 -4.22 -23.04
CA GLN A 205 11.64 -2.87 -22.59
C GLN A 205 13.06 -2.72 -22.03
N SER A 206 13.66 -3.76 -21.45
CA SER A 206 15.03 -3.72 -20.95
C SER A 206 16.07 -3.47 -22.05
N LYS A 207 15.77 -3.84 -23.30
CA LYS A 207 16.63 -3.50 -24.45
C LYS A 207 16.78 -1.99 -24.67
N TYR A 208 15.83 -1.19 -24.18
CA TYR A 208 15.80 0.26 -24.37
C TYR A 208 15.90 1.03 -23.06
N TYR A 209 15.47 0.45 -21.92
CA TYR A 209 15.34 1.15 -20.65
C TYR A 209 15.61 0.25 -19.46
N ASN A 210 16.65 0.53 -18.68
CA ASN A 210 16.97 -0.23 -17.45
C ASN A 210 16.11 0.18 -16.23
N PHE A 211 15.19 1.15 -16.37
CA PHE A 211 14.43 1.66 -15.23
C PHE A 211 13.39 0.65 -14.67
N LEU A 212 13.13 -0.44 -15.34
CA LEU A 212 12.23 -1.50 -14.85
C LEU A 212 12.94 -2.51 -13.95
N GLU A 213 14.27 -2.63 -14.06
CA GLU A 213 15.01 -3.68 -13.37
C GLU A 213 15.12 -3.42 -11.87
N PHE A 214 14.85 -4.45 -11.09
CA PHE A 214 15.08 -4.44 -9.65
C PHE A 214 16.59 -4.41 -9.38
N ASN A 215 17.02 -3.51 -8.50
CA ASN A 215 18.43 -3.45 -8.11
C ASN A 215 18.75 -4.57 -7.09
N PRO A 216 19.63 -5.51 -7.41
CA PRO A 216 19.95 -6.64 -6.53
C PRO A 216 20.48 -6.24 -5.14
N LEU A 217 21.16 -5.10 -5.00
CA LEU A 217 21.62 -4.59 -3.70
C LEU A 217 20.46 -4.36 -2.73
N ASN A 218 19.29 -4.03 -3.25
CA ASN A 218 18.08 -3.81 -2.44
C ASN A 218 17.60 -5.11 -1.77
N SER A 219 18.02 -6.28 -2.29
CA SER A 219 17.72 -7.59 -1.70
C SER A 219 18.28 -7.73 -0.29
N VAL A 220 19.42 -7.12 0.02
CA VAL A 220 20.04 -7.18 1.37
C VAL A 220 19.09 -6.64 2.43
N HIS A 221 18.51 -5.48 2.17
CA HIS A 221 17.54 -4.87 3.09
C HIS A 221 16.21 -5.61 3.09
N ALA A 222 15.71 -5.99 1.91
CA ALA A 222 14.42 -6.65 1.76
C ALA A 222 14.39 -8.01 2.48
N ILE A 223 15.40 -8.85 2.28
CA ILE A 223 15.47 -10.18 2.90
C ILE A 223 15.64 -10.09 4.42
N ASN A 224 16.40 -9.10 4.90
CA ASN A 224 16.54 -8.86 6.34
C ASN A 224 15.21 -8.45 6.98
N SER A 225 14.46 -7.54 6.38
CA SER A 225 13.16 -7.11 6.89
C SER A 225 12.08 -8.19 6.77
N LEU A 226 12.10 -8.99 5.69
CA LEU A 226 11.19 -10.12 5.51
C LEU A 226 11.38 -11.16 6.61
N ARG A 227 12.63 -11.57 6.89
CA ARG A 227 12.95 -12.55 7.94
C ARG A 227 12.64 -12.07 9.35
N LYS A 228 12.46 -10.76 9.56
CA LYS A 228 12.09 -10.15 10.85
C LYS A 228 10.67 -9.62 10.88
N ILE A 229 9.84 -9.99 9.92
CA ILE A 229 8.51 -9.40 9.76
C ILE A 229 7.61 -9.63 10.99
N ASP A 230 7.69 -10.81 11.61
CA ASP A 230 6.89 -11.13 12.78
C ASP A 230 7.31 -10.30 14.02
N GLU A 231 8.62 -10.05 14.19
CA GLU A 231 9.13 -9.15 15.23
C GLU A 231 8.63 -7.73 15.05
N LEU A 232 8.65 -7.24 13.78
CA LEU A 232 8.16 -5.92 13.41
C LEU A 232 6.65 -5.78 13.69
N VAL A 233 5.88 -6.77 13.28
CA VAL A 233 4.42 -6.80 13.46
C VAL A 233 4.06 -6.85 14.94
N GLN A 234 4.76 -7.67 15.74
CA GLN A 234 4.52 -7.75 17.17
C GLN A 234 4.81 -6.41 17.87
N HIS A 235 5.89 -5.73 17.51
CA HIS A 235 6.20 -4.40 18.02
C HIS A 235 5.10 -3.39 17.62
N ASN A 236 4.72 -3.33 16.34
CA ASN A 236 3.68 -2.43 15.86
C ASN A 236 2.35 -2.67 16.59
N LYS A 237 2.00 -3.94 16.87
CA LYS A 237 0.80 -4.31 17.62
C LYS A 237 0.82 -3.73 19.03
N GLN A 238 1.97 -3.77 19.72
CA GLN A 238 2.12 -3.17 21.04
C GLN A 238 1.93 -1.65 20.99
N ILE A 239 2.52 -0.98 20.01
CA ILE A 239 2.35 0.46 19.80
C ILE A 239 0.88 0.80 19.50
N TYR A 240 0.22 0.03 18.61
CA TYR A 240 -1.21 0.20 18.32
C TYR A 240 -2.07 0.06 19.58
N LYS A 241 -1.83 -0.95 20.41
CA LYS A 241 -2.58 -1.17 21.66
C LYS A 241 -2.40 -0.05 22.67
N GLU A 242 -1.23 0.58 22.74
CA GLU A 242 -1.03 1.76 23.59
C GLU A 242 -1.83 2.97 23.07
N TYR A 243 -1.84 3.23 21.74
CA TYR A 243 -2.74 4.23 21.15
C TYR A 243 -4.22 3.91 21.41
N GLU A 244 -4.64 2.66 21.22
CA GLU A 244 -6.02 2.23 21.46
C GLU A 244 -6.45 2.51 22.90
N LYS A 245 -5.59 2.22 23.87
CA LYS A 245 -5.82 2.50 25.28
C LYS A 245 -5.95 3.99 25.58
N LEU A 246 -5.05 4.82 25.05
CA LEU A 246 -5.00 6.25 25.33
C LEU A 246 -6.09 7.04 24.58
N LEU A 247 -6.51 6.56 23.42
CA LEU A 247 -7.57 7.19 22.61
C LEU A 247 -8.96 6.58 22.88
N LYS A 248 -9.08 5.63 23.82
CA LYS A 248 -10.36 5.06 24.20
C LYS A 248 -11.30 6.17 24.72
N ASN A 249 -12.46 6.29 24.12
CA ASN A 249 -13.45 7.33 24.45
C ASN A 249 -12.93 8.78 24.30
N HIS A 250 -11.94 9.02 23.46
CA HIS A 250 -11.44 10.36 23.22
C HIS A 250 -12.55 11.22 22.53
N GLN A 251 -12.79 12.43 23.05
CA GLN A 251 -13.90 13.29 22.62
C GLN A 251 -13.85 13.64 21.13
N PHE A 252 -12.68 13.90 20.58
CA PHE A 252 -12.50 14.45 19.23
C PHE A 252 -11.87 13.49 18.24
N LEU A 253 -11.36 12.35 18.68
CA LEU A 253 -10.66 11.39 17.83
C LEU A 253 -11.23 9.99 18.00
N SER A 254 -11.27 9.27 16.89
CA SER A 254 -11.57 7.83 16.86
C SER A 254 -10.46 7.10 16.12
N LEU A 255 -9.86 6.10 16.78
CA LEU A 255 -8.85 5.24 16.16
C LEU A 255 -9.53 4.27 15.18
N LEU A 256 -9.02 4.15 13.95
CA LEU A 256 -9.43 3.08 13.05
C LEU A 256 -8.94 1.74 13.60
N LYS A 257 -9.85 0.76 13.62
CA LYS A 257 -9.56 -0.55 14.21
C LYS A 257 -9.16 -1.55 13.14
N PHE A 258 -8.13 -2.30 13.46
CA PHE A 258 -7.78 -3.49 12.69
C PHE A 258 -8.75 -4.63 13.01
N ASP A 259 -9.06 -5.46 12.01
CA ASP A 259 -9.80 -6.70 12.21
C ASP A 259 -8.87 -7.72 12.88
N GLU A 260 -9.16 -8.05 14.13
CA GLU A 260 -8.35 -9.00 14.92
C GLU A 260 -8.60 -10.47 14.55
N ASN A 261 -9.60 -10.76 13.71
CA ASN A 261 -9.83 -12.10 13.16
C ASN A 261 -8.86 -12.38 12.00
N GLU A 262 -8.25 -11.33 11.43
CA GLU A 262 -7.31 -11.42 10.32
C GLU A 262 -5.87 -11.10 10.78
N LYS A 263 -4.89 -11.56 10.01
CA LYS A 263 -3.52 -11.09 10.20
C LYS A 263 -3.41 -9.67 9.68
N THR A 264 -2.67 -8.83 10.40
CA THR A 264 -2.42 -7.45 10.02
C THR A 264 -1.07 -6.97 10.51
N SER A 265 -0.51 -6.00 9.82
CA SER A 265 0.81 -5.44 10.12
C SER A 265 0.83 -4.45 11.29
N TYR A 266 -0.32 -3.92 11.69
CA TYR A 266 -0.45 -2.80 12.64
C TYR A 266 0.48 -1.61 12.32
N LYS A 267 0.93 -1.51 11.07
CA LYS A 267 1.94 -0.55 10.64
C LYS A 267 1.46 0.90 10.69
N ASN A 268 0.17 1.11 10.46
CA ASN A 268 -0.40 2.44 10.32
C ASN A 268 -1.37 2.74 11.47
N ILE A 269 -1.12 3.82 12.18
CA ILE A 269 -2.01 4.31 13.24
C ILE A 269 -2.87 5.42 12.65
N VAL A 270 -4.05 5.07 12.16
CA VAL A 270 -4.98 6.02 11.54
C VAL A 270 -6.03 6.46 12.53
N VAL A 271 -6.16 7.78 12.69
CA VAL A 271 -7.23 8.38 13.49
C VAL A 271 -8.18 9.18 12.61
N ARG A 272 -9.46 9.13 12.96
CA ARG A 272 -10.53 9.96 12.38
C ARG A 272 -10.81 11.12 13.32
N LEU A 273 -10.83 12.34 12.77
CA LEU A 273 -11.27 13.53 13.45
C LEU A 273 -12.80 13.58 13.47
N ASN A 274 -13.39 13.66 14.66
CA ASN A 274 -14.84 13.75 14.85
C ASN A 274 -15.39 15.13 14.41
N ASN A 275 -16.68 15.19 14.09
CA ASN A 275 -17.30 16.42 13.57
C ASN A 275 -17.31 17.58 14.57
N ASN A 276 -17.28 17.27 15.87
CA ASN A 276 -17.28 18.24 16.98
C ASN A 276 -15.88 18.74 17.37
N SER A 277 -14.85 18.41 16.59
CA SER A 277 -13.50 18.92 16.86
C SER A 277 -13.44 20.43 16.67
N PRO A 278 -12.81 21.18 17.63
CA PRO A 278 -12.71 22.63 17.54
C PRO A 278 -11.78 23.10 16.42
N ILE A 279 -10.89 22.24 15.94
CA ILE A 279 -9.92 22.55 14.89
C ILE A 279 -9.87 21.46 13.83
N GLY A 280 -9.47 21.84 12.61
CA GLY A 280 -9.35 20.92 11.48
C GLY A 280 -8.09 20.05 11.53
N ARG A 281 -8.12 18.90 10.85
CA ARG A 281 -7.04 17.93 10.73
C ARG A 281 -5.70 18.55 10.31
N ASP A 282 -5.68 19.40 9.30
CA ASP A 282 -4.45 19.95 8.74
C ASP A 282 -3.73 20.88 9.73
N LYS A 283 -4.49 21.57 10.59
CA LYS A 283 -3.93 22.35 11.69
C LYS A 283 -3.29 21.45 12.74
N ILE A 284 -3.96 20.35 13.14
CA ILE A 284 -3.39 19.36 14.08
C ILE A 284 -2.07 18.81 13.52
N ILE A 285 -2.06 18.36 12.26
CA ILE A 285 -0.85 17.85 11.59
C ILE A 285 0.27 18.90 11.59
N SER A 286 -0.06 20.15 11.25
CA SER A 286 0.92 21.23 11.19
C SER A 286 1.57 21.50 12.56
N GLU A 287 0.75 21.56 13.63
CA GLU A 287 1.28 21.78 14.99
C GLU A 287 2.13 20.59 15.47
N LEU A 288 1.68 19.35 15.26
CA LEU A 288 2.47 18.15 15.59
C LEU A 288 3.82 18.14 14.86
N ASN A 289 3.83 18.45 13.57
CA ASN A 289 5.06 18.46 12.78
C ASN A 289 6.06 19.55 13.22
N LYS A 290 5.58 20.71 13.70
CA LYS A 290 6.44 21.74 14.33
C LYS A 290 7.13 21.22 15.58
N MET A 291 6.49 20.30 16.31
CA MET A 291 7.04 19.64 17.49
C MET A 291 7.89 18.41 17.16
N GLN A 292 8.22 18.20 15.88
CA GLN A 292 8.94 17.03 15.36
C GLN A 292 8.19 15.70 15.58
N ILE A 293 6.86 15.74 15.65
CA ILE A 293 5.96 14.58 15.68
C ILE A 293 5.38 14.42 14.27
N PHE A 294 5.92 13.48 13.49
CA PHE A 294 5.57 13.30 12.08
C PHE A 294 4.19 12.67 11.89
N ALA A 295 3.15 13.51 11.88
CA ALA A 295 1.81 13.13 11.46
C ALA A 295 1.61 13.43 9.96
N ARG A 296 0.75 12.65 9.29
CA ARG A 296 0.47 12.78 7.86
C ARG A 296 -1.02 12.61 7.58
N ALA A 297 -1.54 13.42 6.64
CA ALA A 297 -2.90 13.25 6.16
C ALA A 297 -3.09 11.90 5.44
N TYR A 298 -4.21 11.26 5.66
CA TYR A 298 -4.66 10.08 4.94
C TYR A 298 -5.87 10.41 4.06
N TYR A 299 -5.81 10.41 2.85
CA TYR A 299 -4.79 10.93 1.94
C TYR A 299 -5.14 12.38 1.65
N SER A 300 -4.17 13.22 1.32
CA SER A 300 -4.43 14.60 0.92
C SER A 300 -3.41 15.03 -0.12
N PRO A 301 -3.85 15.69 -1.20
CA PRO A 301 -5.27 15.83 -1.60
C PRO A 301 -5.88 14.50 -2.02
N ALA A 302 -7.22 14.39 -2.01
CA ALA A 302 -7.92 13.32 -2.72
C ALA A 302 -7.62 13.44 -4.22
N LEU A 303 -7.69 12.32 -4.96
CA LEU A 303 -7.25 12.33 -6.37
C LEU A 303 -8.04 13.32 -7.21
N HIS A 304 -9.36 13.43 -7.03
CA HIS A 304 -10.20 14.37 -7.79
C HIS A 304 -9.96 15.85 -7.48
N ASP A 305 -9.28 16.17 -6.37
CA ASP A 305 -8.90 17.56 -6.03
C ASP A 305 -7.61 18.01 -6.75
N LYS A 306 -6.91 17.09 -7.40
CA LYS A 306 -5.66 17.41 -8.11
C LYS A 306 -5.93 17.88 -9.54
N THR A 307 -5.07 18.75 -10.03
CA THR A 307 -5.03 19.13 -11.45
C THR A 307 -4.13 18.17 -12.22
N TYR A 308 -4.62 17.64 -13.33
CA TYR A 308 -3.90 16.71 -14.19
C TYR A 308 -3.65 17.30 -15.58
N LYS A 309 -2.54 16.95 -16.21
CA LYS A 309 -2.22 17.26 -17.61
C LYS A 309 -2.76 16.20 -18.58
N TYR A 310 -3.49 15.23 -18.08
CA TYR A 310 -4.10 14.12 -18.83
C TYR A 310 -5.57 13.96 -18.43
N LYS A 311 -6.32 13.22 -19.23
CA LYS A 311 -7.76 13.02 -19.01
C LYS A 311 -7.99 12.17 -17.77
N VAL A 312 -8.94 12.60 -16.93
CA VAL A 312 -9.49 11.86 -15.81
C VAL A 312 -11.01 11.87 -15.87
N LYS A 313 -11.67 10.93 -15.22
CA LYS A 313 -13.11 10.87 -15.06
C LYS A 313 -13.47 10.76 -13.57
N ASN A 314 -14.59 11.34 -13.19
CA ASN A 314 -15.15 11.23 -11.85
C ASN A 314 -16.55 10.61 -11.92
N ALA A 315 -16.84 9.66 -11.03
CA ALA A 315 -18.20 9.31 -10.67
C ALA A 315 -18.74 10.28 -9.58
N CYS A 316 -19.84 9.97 -8.94
CA CYS A 316 -20.27 10.67 -7.71
C CYS A 316 -19.23 10.44 -6.61
N LEU A 317 -18.83 11.48 -5.85
CA LEU A 317 -17.77 11.47 -4.84
C LEU A 317 -18.23 12.14 -3.53
N GLU A 318 -19.49 11.98 -3.17
CA GLU A 318 -20.10 12.66 -2.03
C GLU A 318 -19.45 12.27 -0.70
N ILE A 319 -19.25 10.95 -0.48
CA ILE A 319 -18.65 10.43 0.75
C ILE A 319 -17.19 10.85 0.83
N THR A 320 -16.43 10.69 -0.23
CA THR A 320 -15.02 11.15 -0.27
C THR A 320 -14.91 12.63 0.05
N ASN A 321 -15.77 13.48 -0.52
CA ASN A 321 -15.79 14.91 -0.23
C ASN A 321 -16.09 15.22 1.24
N LYS A 322 -17.00 14.46 1.86
CA LYS A 322 -17.36 14.61 3.28
C LYS A 322 -16.22 14.21 4.22
N ILE A 323 -15.42 13.19 3.85
CA ILE A 323 -14.46 12.56 4.77
C ILE A 323 -12.98 12.86 4.48
N LYS A 324 -12.61 13.34 3.29
CA LYS A 324 -11.21 13.54 2.85
C LYS A 324 -10.35 14.40 3.76
N GLY A 325 -10.98 15.27 4.57
CA GLY A 325 -10.31 16.13 5.54
C GLY A 325 -10.27 15.58 6.97
N LYS A 326 -10.64 14.29 7.21
CA LYS A 326 -10.84 13.79 8.58
C LYS A 326 -9.82 12.79 9.06
N PHE A 327 -9.07 12.16 8.18
CA PHE A 327 -8.16 11.08 8.56
C PHE A 327 -6.70 11.53 8.52
N PHE A 328 -5.92 11.06 9.49
CA PHE A 328 -4.48 11.25 9.51
C PHE A 328 -3.77 10.13 10.26
N ASN A 329 -2.50 9.90 9.89
CA ASN A 329 -1.64 8.92 10.49
C ASN A 329 -0.83 9.53 11.63
N LEU A 330 -0.72 8.79 12.72
CA LEU A 330 0.18 9.05 13.83
C LEU A 330 1.47 8.23 13.70
N PRO A 331 2.56 8.63 14.38
CA PRO A 331 3.81 7.89 14.35
C PRO A 331 3.66 6.44 14.80
N CYS A 332 4.21 5.53 14.01
CA CYS A 332 4.37 4.12 14.31
C CYS A 332 5.64 3.61 13.61
N GLY A 333 6.23 2.57 14.15
CA GLY A 333 7.39 1.91 13.58
C GLY A 333 8.34 1.41 14.65
N PHE A 334 9.36 0.68 14.23
CA PHE A 334 10.26 -0.07 15.12
C PHE A 334 10.98 0.76 16.20
N ARG A 335 11.18 2.07 15.95
CA ARG A 335 11.79 2.99 16.95
C ARG A 335 10.78 3.70 17.84
N THR A 336 9.48 3.56 17.58
CA THR A 336 8.45 4.22 18.38
C THR A 336 8.33 3.52 19.73
N THR A 337 8.44 4.28 20.81
CA THR A 337 8.31 3.78 22.19
C THR A 337 6.93 4.11 22.76
N PHE A 338 6.57 3.51 23.91
CA PHE A 338 5.35 3.88 24.64
C PHE A 338 5.37 5.33 25.12
N ASP A 339 6.55 5.87 25.46
CA ASP A 339 6.67 7.27 25.87
C ASP A 339 6.46 8.21 24.68
N ASP A 340 6.91 7.84 23.49
CA ASP A 340 6.57 8.58 22.28
C ASP A 340 5.07 8.61 22.04
N VAL A 341 4.38 7.47 22.19
CA VAL A 341 2.92 7.40 22.03
C VAL A 341 2.21 8.32 23.03
N ARG A 342 2.61 8.28 24.31
CA ARG A 342 2.07 9.16 25.37
C ARG A 342 2.30 10.63 25.04
N ARG A 343 3.52 10.97 24.61
CA ARG A 343 3.85 12.33 24.16
C ARG A 343 2.94 12.77 23.00
N VAL A 344 2.79 11.94 21.97
CA VAL A 344 1.91 12.25 20.82
C VAL A 344 0.50 12.56 21.27
N VAL A 345 -0.11 11.72 22.10
CA VAL A 345 -1.48 11.90 22.58
C VAL A 345 -1.62 13.15 23.46
N ASN A 346 -0.66 13.41 24.36
CA ASN A 346 -0.65 14.61 25.20
C ASN A 346 -0.55 15.90 24.37
N GLU A 347 0.30 15.93 23.34
CA GLU A 347 0.41 17.10 22.45
C GLU A 347 -0.87 17.31 21.64
N ILE A 348 -1.51 16.23 21.14
CA ILE A 348 -2.82 16.33 20.47
C ILE A 348 -3.85 16.95 21.41
N ASN A 349 -3.94 16.48 22.66
CA ASN A 349 -4.86 17.04 23.66
C ASN A 349 -4.59 18.54 23.90
N SER A 350 -3.32 18.90 24.05
CA SER A 350 -2.91 20.31 24.21
C SER A 350 -3.30 21.19 23.02
N ILE A 351 -3.13 20.69 21.80
CA ILE A 351 -3.52 21.38 20.56
C ILE A 351 -5.04 21.57 20.50
N LEU A 352 -5.82 20.53 20.82
CA LEU A 352 -7.28 20.55 20.80
C LEU A 352 -7.92 21.45 21.88
N THR A 353 -7.23 21.66 23.02
CA THR A 353 -7.71 22.53 24.11
C THR A 353 -7.38 24.01 23.89
N ARG A 354 -6.41 24.33 23.03
CA ARG A 354 -6.02 25.73 22.70
C ARG A 354 -6.83 26.31 21.54
N GLY A 355 -7.56 25.53 20.80
CA GLY A 355 -8.39 25.94 19.66
C GLY A 355 -9.85 26.01 20.02
#